data_92cb422f3423a886121a9b2fea1770b5
#
_entry.id   92cb422f3423a886121a9b2fea1770b5
#
_cell.length_a   1.000
_cell.length_b   1.000
_cell.length_c   1.000
_cell.angle_alpha   90.00
_cell.angle_beta   90.00
_cell.angle_gamma   90.00
#
_symmetry.space_group_name_H-M   'P 1'
#
loop_
_entity.id
_entity.type
_entity.pdbx_description
1 polymer ?
#
loop_
_entity_poly.entity_id
_entity_poly.type
_entity_poly.pdbx_seq_one_letter_code
_entity_poly.pdbx_strand_id
1 'polypeptide(L)'
;MGWRMRLVFILWIGALATAPLVAAGDGKEQIRLNPADQAAARAVVMRRADLGSSGWQGGRVKPDLSSDVTCPNFHPKVSDLVVTGAAESLFHRSVFQFGNIVEILQTRRMVRLDWQRSVLAPAAIRCLRQTIANGLGSNAKLISFGKVPFPHLSAYSARFRAVVSVQAFGREARLVTDIVFVLHGRTEITLNVAGPASAKRALSAAETRLARVLVSRARA
;
A
#
# COMPACT_ATOMS: atom_id res chain seq x y z
N MET A 1 10.03 33.84 13.38
CA MET A 1 10.98 32.74 13.51
C MET A 1 10.18 31.43 13.75
N GLY A 2 9.33 31.01 12.84
CA GLY A 2 8.34 29.93 13.08
C GLY A 2 7.96 29.08 11.85
N TRP A 3 8.53 29.29 10.67
CA TRP A 3 8.01 28.63 9.47
C TRP A 3 8.89 27.49 8.90
N ARG A 4 10.11 27.34 9.35
CA ARG A 4 11.00 26.27 8.85
C ARG A 4 10.79 24.89 9.51
N MET A 5 10.02 24.81 10.61
CA MET A 5 9.87 23.58 11.40
C MET A 5 8.74 22.63 10.93
N ARG A 6 7.85 23.09 10.05
CA ARG A 6 6.72 22.25 9.56
C ARG A 6 7.05 21.39 8.34
N LEU A 7 8.08 21.74 7.58
CA LEU A 7 8.45 21.04 6.34
C LEU A 7 9.23 19.73 6.54
N VAL A 8 9.92 19.59 7.67
CA VAL A 8 10.78 18.40 7.93
C VAL A 8 9.96 17.18 8.31
N PHE A 9 8.75 17.37 8.90
CA PHE A 9 7.90 16.22 9.30
C PHE A 9 7.17 15.55 8.13
N ILE A 10 6.95 16.28 7.04
CA ILE A 10 6.20 15.79 5.87
C ILE A 10 7.06 14.88 4.99
N LEU A 11 8.37 15.13 4.93
CA LEU A 11 9.30 14.38 4.08
C LEU A 11 9.57 12.94 4.56
N TRP A 12 9.36 12.64 5.84
CA TRP A 12 9.69 11.33 6.43
C TRP A 12 8.57 10.29 6.32
N ILE A 13 7.32 10.73 6.24
CA ILE A 13 6.16 9.83 6.08
C ILE A 13 5.96 9.49 4.60
N GLY A 14 6.42 10.36 3.69
CA GLY A 14 6.29 10.17 2.25
C GLY A 14 7.06 8.94 1.69
N ALA A 15 8.13 8.53 2.34
CA ALA A 15 8.95 7.40 1.86
C ALA A 15 8.38 6.02 2.20
N LEU A 16 7.43 5.92 3.15
CA LEU A 16 6.83 4.64 3.54
C LEU A 16 5.58 4.28 2.73
N ALA A 17 5.02 5.22 1.97
CA ALA A 17 3.69 5.07 1.38
C ALA A 17 3.66 4.59 -0.07
N THR A 18 4.79 4.48 -0.74
CA THR A 18 4.83 4.23 -2.18
C THR A 18 5.71 3.06 -2.58
N ALA A 19 5.84 2.03 -1.72
CA ALA A 19 6.33 0.77 -2.23
C ALA A 19 5.12 -0.03 -2.77
N PRO A 20 4.79 0.01 -4.06
CA PRO A 20 4.10 -1.09 -4.67
C PRO A 20 5.03 -2.29 -4.52
N LEU A 21 4.51 -3.37 -3.98
CA LEU A 21 5.21 -4.64 -3.91
C LEU A 21 5.34 -5.23 -5.31
N VAL A 22 6.16 -4.62 -6.13
CA VAL A 22 6.66 -5.31 -7.31
C VAL A 22 7.98 -5.94 -6.90
N ALA A 23 7.91 -7.17 -6.48
CA ALA A 23 9.08 -7.98 -6.29
C ALA A 23 9.86 -8.05 -7.60
N ALA A 24 11.12 -7.67 -7.59
CA ALA A 24 12.03 -7.88 -8.71
C ALA A 24 12.17 -9.38 -8.93
N GLY A 25 11.35 -9.90 -9.81
CA GLY A 25 11.34 -11.29 -10.23
C GLY A 25 12.04 -11.46 -11.57
N ASP A 26 11.84 -12.61 -12.15
CA ASP A 26 12.37 -13.02 -13.46
C ASP A 26 11.71 -12.22 -14.60
N GLY A 27 12.04 -10.93 -14.66
CA GLY A 27 11.45 -9.91 -15.50
C GLY A 27 10.43 -9.04 -14.80
N LYS A 28 10.15 -7.89 -15.40
CA LYS A 28 9.12 -6.95 -14.96
C LYS A 28 7.74 -7.41 -15.43
N GLU A 29 6.70 -7.00 -14.71
CA GLU A 29 5.33 -7.12 -15.20
C GLU A 29 5.16 -6.40 -16.54
N GLN A 30 4.34 -6.99 -17.40
CA GLN A 30 4.02 -6.37 -18.68
C GLN A 30 2.95 -5.30 -18.48
N ILE A 31 3.23 -4.07 -18.88
CA ILE A 31 2.29 -2.96 -18.83
C ILE A 31 1.63 -2.79 -20.19
N ARG A 32 0.34 -3.14 -20.30
CA ARG A 32 -0.46 -3.05 -21.54
C ARG A 32 -1.79 -2.36 -21.26
N LEU A 33 -1.71 -1.10 -20.85
CA LEU A 33 -2.88 -0.31 -20.45
C LEU A 33 -3.88 -0.16 -21.61
N ASN A 34 -5.17 -0.34 -21.30
CA ASN A 34 -6.27 -0.07 -22.22
C ASN A 34 -7.30 0.89 -21.57
N PRO A 35 -8.05 1.65 -22.38
CA PRO A 35 -8.97 2.68 -21.86
C PRO A 35 -10.05 2.15 -20.89
N ALA A 36 -10.59 0.96 -21.15
CA ALA A 36 -11.67 0.38 -20.34
C ALA A 36 -11.17 0.01 -18.94
N ASP A 37 -10.05 -0.73 -18.84
CA ASP A 37 -9.47 -1.14 -17.57
C ASP A 37 -8.87 0.07 -16.81
N GLN A 38 -8.35 1.06 -17.53
CA GLN A 38 -7.94 2.34 -16.93
C GLN A 38 -9.12 3.10 -16.32
N ALA A 39 -10.28 3.12 -16.99
CA ALA A 39 -11.49 3.73 -16.44
C ALA A 39 -11.97 2.95 -15.20
N ALA A 40 -11.97 1.61 -15.27
CA ALA A 40 -12.35 0.75 -14.15
C ALA A 40 -11.41 0.94 -12.93
N ALA A 41 -10.09 0.97 -13.10
CA ALA A 41 -9.16 1.25 -12.01
C ALA A 41 -9.43 2.61 -11.37
N ARG A 42 -9.66 3.67 -12.18
CA ARG A 42 -10.04 5.00 -11.68
C ARG A 42 -11.39 5.04 -10.97
N ALA A 43 -12.31 4.15 -11.29
CA ALA A 43 -13.61 4.06 -10.60
C ALA A 43 -13.47 3.45 -9.20
N VAL A 44 -12.54 2.50 -9.03
CA VAL A 44 -12.31 1.79 -7.76
C VAL A 44 -11.48 2.62 -6.78
N VAL A 45 -10.45 3.35 -7.26
CA VAL A 45 -9.47 4.04 -6.40
C VAL A 45 -10.14 4.93 -5.33
N MET A 46 -9.52 5.02 -4.17
CA MET A 46 -9.98 5.81 -3.02
C MET A 46 -10.17 7.29 -3.38
N ARG A 47 -11.25 7.88 -2.90
CA ARG A 47 -11.64 9.29 -3.09
C ARG A 47 -11.63 10.03 -1.75
N ARG A 48 -11.48 11.35 -1.78
CA ARG A 48 -11.54 12.17 -0.56
C ARG A 48 -12.82 11.95 0.24
N ALA A 49 -13.96 11.80 -0.43
CA ALA A 49 -15.25 11.53 0.22
C ALA A 49 -15.28 10.23 1.03
N ASP A 50 -14.43 9.24 0.70
CA ASP A 50 -14.35 7.98 1.43
C ASP A 50 -13.71 8.13 2.81
N LEU A 51 -12.96 9.22 3.03
CA LEU A 51 -12.25 9.48 4.28
C LEU A 51 -13.13 10.11 5.37
N GLY A 52 -14.35 10.55 5.01
CA GLY A 52 -15.44 10.91 5.93
C GLY A 52 -15.27 12.21 6.71
N SER A 53 -14.09 12.74 6.91
CA SER A 53 -13.82 13.96 7.67
C SER A 53 -13.15 15.03 6.80
N SER A 54 -13.33 16.31 7.15
CA SER A 54 -12.64 17.43 6.50
C SER A 54 -11.13 17.44 6.80
N GLY A 55 -10.39 18.26 6.06
CA GLY A 55 -8.96 18.52 6.31
C GLY A 55 -8.00 17.52 5.65
N TRP A 56 -8.47 16.54 4.89
CA TRP A 56 -7.61 15.71 4.07
C TRP A 56 -7.10 16.47 2.85
N GLN A 57 -5.79 16.40 2.64
CA GLN A 57 -5.09 16.92 1.47
C GLN A 57 -4.66 15.75 0.59
N GLY A 58 -4.44 16.01 -0.71
CA GLY A 58 -4.08 14.99 -1.68
C GLY A 58 -5.24 14.64 -2.63
N GLY A 59 -5.08 13.54 -3.35
CA GLY A 59 -5.99 13.09 -4.39
C GLY A 59 -5.42 11.95 -5.20
N ARG A 60 -5.91 11.80 -6.44
CA ARG A 60 -5.31 10.86 -7.40
C ARG A 60 -3.92 11.33 -7.79
N VAL A 61 -3.01 10.37 -7.88
CA VAL A 61 -1.63 10.56 -8.36
C VAL A 61 -1.38 9.64 -9.56
N LYS A 62 -0.27 9.85 -10.26
CA LYS A 62 0.17 8.93 -11.31
C LYS A 62 0.65 7.65 -10.64
N PRO A 63 0.12 6.47 -10.99
CA PRO A 63 0.58 5.22 -10.42
C PRO A 63 2.04 4.97 -10.81
N ASP A 64 2.85 4.58 -9.83
CA ASP A 64 4.22 4.13 -10.07
C ASP A 64 4.21 2.62 -10.31
N LEU A 65 4.25 2.24 -11.57
CA LEU A 65 4.34 0.84 -12.02
C LEU A 65 5.80 0.41 -12.30
N SER A 66 6.76 1.26 -11.97
CA SER A 66 8.18 1.01 -12.25
C SER A 66 8.98 0.61 -11.01
N SER A 67 8.37 0.62 -9.83
CA SER A 67 9.08 0.40 -8.58
C SER A 67 9.57 -1.04 -8.47
N ASP A 68 10.88 -1.18 -8.63
CA ASP A 68 11.58 -2.44 -8.42
C ASP A 68 11.90 -2.59 -6.92
N VAL A 69 11.12 -3.38 -6.20
CA VAL A 69 11.51 -3.83 -4.87
C VAL A 69 12.52 -4.93 -5.03
N THR A 70 13.79 -4.59 -4.85
CA THR A 70 14.89 -5.55 -5.00
C THR A 70 15.15 -6.26 -3.67
N CYS A 71 15.01 -7.57 -3.65
CA CYS A 71 15.33 -8.41 -2.50
C CYS A 71 16.29 -9.53 -2.93
N PRO A 72 17.47 -9.63 -2.34
CA PRO A 72 18.52 -10.55 -2.82
C PRO A 72 18.10 -12.02 -2.93
N ASN A 73 17.13 -12.46 -2.14
CA ASN A 73 16.71 -13.85 -2.05
C ASN A 73 15.22 -14.07 -2.41
N PHE A 74 14.64 -13.15 -3.20
CA PHE A 74 13.25 -13.26 -3.60
C PHE A 74 13.06 -12.74 -5.03
N HIS A 75 12.87 -13.65 -5.96
CA HIS A 75 12.72 -13.38 -7.39
C HIS A 75 11.48 -14.12 -7.92
N PRO A 76 10.26 -13.67 -7.61
CA PRO A 76 9.06 -14.28 -8.14
C PRO A 76 8.98 -14.06 -9.65
N LYS A 77 8.47 -15.06 -10.37
CA LYS A 77 8.19 -14.90 -11.79
C LYS A 77 6.98 -13.96 -11.95
N VAL A 78 7.20 -12.76 -12.48
CA VAL A 78 6.13 -11.79 -12.75
C VAL A 78 6.04 -11.40 -14.23
N SER A 79 6.96 -11.86 -15.05
CA SER A 79 6.99 -11.57 -16.51
C SER A 79 5.79 -12.13 -17.30
N ASP A 80 5.00 -13.01 -16.70
CA ASP A 80 3.75 -13.55 -17.23
C ASP A 80 2.50 -12.83 -16.69
N LEU A 81 2.68 -11.80 -15.87
CA LEU A 81 1.60 -10.92 -15.41
C LEU A 81 1.48 -9.72 -16.35
N VAL A 82 0.26 -9.34 -16.68
CA VAL A 82 -0.03 -8.22 -17.58
C VAL A 82 -1.00 -7.27 -16.89
N VAL A 83 -0.53 -6.08 -16.54
CA VAL A 83 -1.32 -4.98 -15.99
C VAL A 83 -1.99 -4.24 -17.16
N THR A 84 -3.31 -4.18 -17.15
CA THR A 84 -4.13 -3.56 -18.20
C THR A 84 -4.80 -2.26 -17.77
N GLY A 85 -4.84 -1.99 -16.46
CA GLY A 85 -5.32 -0.73 -15.90
C GLY A 85 -4.70 -0.48 -14.53
N ALA A 86 -4.41 0.78 -14.23
CA ALA A 86 -3.88 1.17 -12.93
C ALA A 86 -4.34 2.57 -12.51
N ALA A 87 -4.59 2.76 -11.21
CA ALA A 87 -4.88 4.06 -10.62
C ALA A 87 -4.37 4.10 -9.19
N GLU A 88 -3.93 5.27 -8.76
CA GLU A 88 -3.40 5.49 -7.42
C GLU A 88 -3.99 6.75 -6.80
N SER A 89 -4.14 6.75 -5.49
CA SER A 89 -4.47 7.93 -4.71
C SER A 89 -3.67 7.97 -3.42
N LEU A 90 -3.35 9.18 -3.00
CA LEU A 90 -2.64 9.45 -1.76
C LEU A 90 -3.29 10.63 -1.05
N PHE A 91 -3.61 10.45 0.23
CA PHE A 91 -4.18 11.46 1.09
C PHE A 91 -3.41 11.54 2.41
N HIS A 92 -3.27 12.75 2.92
CA HIS A 92 -2.66 12.98 4.23
C HIS A 92 -3.44 14.01 5.02
N ARG A 93 -3.39 13.87 6.35
CA ARG A 93 -3.92 14.83 7.32
C ARG A 93 -3.07 14.78 8.59
N SER A 94 -2.32 15.87 8.86
CA SER A 94 -1.36 15.88 9.96
C SER A 94 -0.38 14.72 9.83
N VAL A 95 -0.35 13.79 10.78
CA VAL A 95 0.53 12.62 10.83
C VAL A 95 -0.13 11.34 10.28
N PHE A 96 -1.35 11.45 9.76
CA PHE A 96 -2.05 10.34 9.14
C PHE A 96 -1.85 10.35 7.63
N GLN A 97 -1.66 9.17 7.06
CA GLN A 97 -1.53 8.98 5.63
C GLN A 97 -2.34 7.76 5.19
N PHE A 98 -3.10 7.91 4.11
CA PHE A 98 -3.82 6.86 3.42
C PHE A 98 -3.42 6.85 1.95
N GLY A 99 -2.88 5.75 1.48
CA GLY A 99 -2.56 5.51 0.09
C GLY A 99 -3.31 4.29 -0.43
N ASN A 100 -3.62 4.29 -1.71
CA ASN A 100 -4.27 3.16 -2.34
C ASN A 100 -3.82 3.07 -3.79
N ILE A 101 -3.34 1.91 -4.20
CA ILE A 101 -3.14 1.54 -5.60
C ILE A 101 -4.15 0.47 -6.00
N VAL A 102 -4.67 0.60 -7.20
CA VAL A 102 -5.58 -0.36 -7.84
C VAL A 102 -4.97 -0.76 -9.16
N GLU A 103 -4.80 -2.06 -9.36
CA GLU A 103 -4.30 -2.62 -10.60
C GLU A 103 -5.33 -3.60 -11.15
N ILE A 104 -5.46 -3.63 -12.48
CA ILE A 104 -6.31 -4.59 -13.17
C ILE A 104 -5.40 -5.45 -14.02
N LEU A 105 -5.36 -6.72 -13.71
CA LEU A 105 -4.63 -7.71 -14.49
C LEU A 105 -5.47 -8.23 -15.65
N GLN A 106 -4.83 -8.69 -16.69
CA GLN A 106 -5.49 -9.18 -17.90
C GLN A 106 -6.46 -10.34 -17.62
N THR A 107 -6.12 -11.22 -16.66
CA THR A 107 -6.94 -12.39 -16.32
C THR A 107 -7.03 -12.61 -14.81
N ARG A 108 -8.13 -13.26 -14.36
CA ARG A 108 -8.28 -13.74 -12.97
C ARG A 108 -7.20 -14.76 -12.56
N ARG A 109 -6.64 -15.50 -13.53
CA ARG A 109 -5.54 -16.42 -13.27
C ARG A 109 -4.28 -15.68 -12.86
N MET A 110 -3.96 -14.57 -13.52
CA MET A 110 -2.81 -13.73 -13.16
C MET A 110 -2.92 -13.19 -11.74
N VAL A 111 -4.10 -12.72 -11.33
CA VAL A 111 -4.37 -12.29 -9.95
C VAL A 111 -4.06 -13.39 -8.93
N ARG A 112 -4.48 -14.64 -9.20
CA ARG A 112 -4.16 -15.76 -8.31
C ARG A 112 -2.67 -16.09 -8.26
N LEU A 113 -1.99 -15.98 -9.40
CA LEU A 113 -0.54 -16.22 -9.49
C LEU A 113 0.22 -15.16 -8.71
N ASP A 114 -0.14 -13.90 -8.87
CA ASP A 114 0.48 -12.82 -8.12
C ASP A 114 0.25 -12.99 -6.61
N TRP A 115 -0.99 -13.23 -6.19
CA TRP A 115 -1.29 -13.50 -4.79
C TRP A 115 -0.41 -14.58 -4.16
N GLN A 116 -0.23 -15.70 -4.87
CA GLN A 116 0.57 -16.82 -4.38
C GLN A 116 2.06 -16.50 -4.34
N ARG A 117 2.55 -15.77 -5.34
CA ARG A 117 3.97 -15.49 -5.54
C ARG A 117 4.44 -14.29 -4.74
N SER A 118 3.64 -13.21 -4.74
CA SER A 118 4.07 -11.89 -4.27
C SER A 118 3.49 -11.50 -2.91
N VAL A 119 2.35 -12.07 -2.49
CA VAL A 119 1.71 -11.70 -1.23
C VAL A 119 1.85 -12.76 -0.15
N LEU A 120 1.58 -14.04 -0.45
CA LEU A 120 1.57 -15.10 0.55
C LEU A 120 2.89 -15.86 0.69
N ALA A 121 3.77 -15.79 -0.29
CA ALA A 121 5.04 -16.51 -0.21
C ALA A 121 5.85 -16.05 1.02
N PRO A 122 6.37 -16.97 1.85
CA PRO A 122 7.17 -16.59 3.01
C PRO A 122 8.38 -15.72 2.65
N ALA A 123 8.94 -15.90 1.46
CA ALA A 123 10.03 -15.07 0.94
C ALA A 123 9.56 -13.65 0.62
N ALA A 124 8.33 -13.47 0.09
CA ALA A 124 7.73 -12.16 -0.14
C ALA A 124 7.55 -11.39 1.17
N ILE A 125 7.06 -12.05 2.22
CA ILE A 125 6.87 -11.44 3.54
C ILE A 125 8.22 -10.99 4.13
N ARG A 126 9.26 -11.80 4.00
CA ARG A 126 10.62 -11.42 4.43
C ARG A 126 11.16 -10.24 3.62
N CYS A 127 10.95 -10.26 2.30
CA CYS A 127 11.32 -9.19 1.39
C CYS A 127 10.64 -7.88 1.79
N LEU A 128 9.33 -7.88 1.98
CA LEU A 128 8.58 -6.70 2.41
C LEU A 128 9.10 -6.14 3.73
N ARG A 129 9.36 -7.00 4.71
CA ARG A 129 9.99 -6.58 5.98
C ARG A 129 11.34 -5.90 5.75
N GLN A 130 12.19 -6.49 4.92
CA GLN A 130 13.51 -5.95 4.62
C GLN A 130 13.43 -4.61 3.87
N THR A 131 12.52 -4.51 2.90
CA THR A 131 12.29 -3.26 2.16
C THR A 131 11.84 -2.14 3.08
N ILE A 132 10.88 -2.42 3.98
CA ILE A 132 10.47 -1.44 4.99
C ILE A 132 11.64 -1.03 5.86
N ALA A 133 12.40 -2.01 6.40
CA ALA A 133 13.53 -1.72 7.26
C ALA A 133 14.62 -0.89 6.57
N ASN A 134 14.93 -1.21 5.31
CA ASN A 134 15.95 -0.50 4.52
C ASN A 134 15.49 0.90 4.09
N GLY A 135 14.18 1.11 3.92
CA GLY A 135 13.60 2.42 3.58
C GLY A 135 13.51 3.39 4.77
N LEU A 136 13.79 2.92 5.99
CA LEU A 136 13.82 3.77 7.17
C LEU A 136 15.12 4.56 7.22
N GLY A 137 15.04 5.83 7.58
CA GLY A 137 16.23 6.63 7.82
C GLY A 137 16.88 6.34 9.17
N SER A 138 18.02 6.95 9.41
CA SER A 138 18.86 6.72 10.60
C SER A 138 18.17 7.00 11.95
N ASN A 139 17.13 7.81 11.97
CA ASN A 139 16.34 8.14 13.16
C ASN A 139 15.07 7.27 13.32
N ALA A 140 14.91 6.24 12.52
CA ALA A 140 13.78 5.32 12.58
C ALA A 140 14.23 3.86 12.63
N LYS A 141 13.46 3.02 13.34
CA LYS A 141 13.73 1.60 13.51
C LYS A 141 12.47 0.79 13.38
N LEU A 142 12.51 -0.27 12.58
CA LEU A 142 11.43 -1.26 12.52
C LEU A 142 11.41 -2.09 13.80
N ILE A 143 10.35 -1.95 14.58
CA ILE A 143 10.16 -2.69 15.85
C ILE A 143 9.54 -4.05 15.58
N SER A 144 8.50 -4.09 14.75
CA SER A 144 7.85 -5.35 14.38
C SER A 144 7.25 -5.26 12.98
N PHE A 145 7.15 -6.41 12.32
CA PHE A 145 6.45 -6.59 11.06
C PHE A 145 5.85 -7.99 10.99
N GLY A 146 4.60 -8.09 10.56
CA GLY A 146 3.97 -9.37 10.35
C GLY A 146 2.51 -9.28 9.93
N LYS A 147 1.99 -10.45 9.53
CA LYS A 147 0.56 -10.61 9.19
C LYS A 147 -0.28 -10.45 10.47
N VAL A 148 -1.39 -9.72 10.33
CA VAL A 148 -2.35 -9.49 11.43
C VAL A 148 -3.77 -9.83 10.98
N PRO A 149 -4.69 -10.13 11.91
CA PRO A 149 -6.08 -10.47 11.58
C PRO A 149 -6.74 -9.37 10.74
N PHE A 150 -7.44 -9.79 9.68
CA PHE A 150 -8.20 -8.92 8.78
C PHE A 150 -9.47 -9.62 8.33
N PRO A 151 -10.60 -8.92 8.14
CA PRO A 151 -11.82 -9.51 7.63
C PRO A 151 -11.65 -10.13 6.24
N HIS A 152 -12.30 -11.25 5.98
CA HIS A 152 -12.36 -11.87 4.66
C HIS A 152 -13.31 -11.08 3.75
N LEU A 153 -12.79 -10.05 3.07
CA LEU A 153 -13.55 -9.22 2.13
C LEU A 153 -13.68 -9.87 0.75
N SER A 154 -12.77 -10.79 0.45
CA SER A 154 -12.75 -11.66 -0.73
C SER A 154 -12.04 -12.96 -0.38
N ALA A 155 -11.94 -13.89 -1.34
CA ALA A 155 -11.13 -15.11 -1.19
C ALA A 155 -9.63 -14.79 -0.94
N TYR A 156 -9.19 -13.62 -1.37
CA TYR A 156 -7.82 -13.15 -1.29
C TYR A 156 -7.76 -11.84 -0.51
N SER A 157 -7.58 -11.94 0.81
CA SER A 157 -7.49 -10.78 1.70
C SER A 157 -6.39 -11.02 2.74
N ALA A 158 -5.47 -10.07 2.87
CA ALA A 158 -4.42 -10.11 3.88
C ALA A 158 -4.09 -8.71 4.37
N ARG A 159 -3.65 -8.60 5.62
CA ARG A 159 -3.11 -7.38 6.20
C ARG A 159 -1.77 -7.67 6.87
N PHE A 160 -0.80 -6.83 6.57
CA PHE A 160 0.50 -6.81 7.24
C PHE A 160 0.63 -5.50 8.00
N ARG A 161 1.21 -5.56 9.18
CA ARG A 161 1.45 -4.40 10.03
C ARG A 161 2.93 -4.25 10.33
N ALA A 162 3.45 -3.04 10.08
CA ALA A 162 4.71 -2.57 10.59
C ALA A 162 4.49 -1.67 11.81
N VAL A 163 5.33 -1.80 12.82
CA VAL A 163 5.48 -0.83 13.91
C VAL A 163 6.87 -0.25 13.83
N VAL A 164 6.95 1.06 13.73
CA VAL A 164 8.22 1.78 13.57
C VAL A 164 8.38 2.73 14.76
N SER A 165 9.54 2.72 15.41
CA SER A 165 9.96 3.76 16.35
C SER A 165 10.71 4.84 15.57
N VAL A 166 10.38 6.10 15.84
CA VAL A 166 11.01 7.27 15.23
C VAL A 166 11.50 8.20 16.34
N GLN A 167 12.75 8.61 16.26
CA GLN A 167 13.30 9.65 17.11
C GLN A 167 13.06 11.03 16.50
N ALA A 168 12.26 11.87 17.16
CA ALA A 168 11.95 13.21 16.72
C ALA A 168 11.98 14.20 17.90
N PHE A 169 12.74 15.28 17.75
CA PHE A 169 12.87 16.32 18.79
C PHE A 169 13.26 15.77 20.19
N GLY A 170 14.19 14.79 20.22
CA GLY A 170 14.65 14.17 21.44
C GLY A 170 13.64 13.23 22.12
N ARG A 171 12.54 12.88 21.44
CA ARG A 171 11.50 11.98 21.94
C ARG A 171 11.29 10.81 21.00
N GLU A 172 11.02 9.64 21.56
CA GLU A 172 10.58 8.47 20.79
C GLU A 172 9.08 8.57 20.54
N ALA A 173 8.69 8.40 19.26
CA ALA A 173 7.32 8.23 18.83
C ALA A 173 7.18 6.89 18.12
N ARG A 174 6.02 6.23 18.26
CA ARG A 174 5.71 4.99 17.55
C ARG A 174 4.65 5.22 16.50
N LEU A 175 4.95 4.78 15.29
CA LEU A 175 4.04 4.79 14.15
C LEU A 175 3.62 3.36 13.82
N VAL A 176 2.41 3.23 13.31
CA VAL A 176 1.88 2.00 12.72
C VAL A 176 1.64 2.25 11.25
N THR A 177 2.07 1.31 10.43
CA THR A 177 1.73 1.25 9.00
C THR A 177 1.11 -0.10 8.71
N ASP A 178 -0.10 -0.09 8.18
CA ASP A 178 -0.79 -1.28 7.69
C ASP A 178 -0.78 -1.30 6.17
N ILE A 179 -0.50 -2.47 5.62
CA ILE A 179 -0.59 -2.77 4.19
C ILE A 179 -1.65 -3.85 4.03
N VAL A 180 -2.72 -3.50 3.35
CA VAL A 180 -3.86 -4.39 3.08
C VAL A 180 -3.88 -4.75 1.61
N PHE A 181 -3.95 -6.02 1.34
CA PHE A 181 -4.16 -6.57 0.01
C PHE A 181 -5.54 -7.20 -0.06
N VAL A 182 -6.33 -6.82 -1.06
CA VAL A 182 -7.61 -7.44 -1.38
C VAL A 182 -7.73 -7.59 -2.88
N LEU A 183 -7.95 -8.82 -3.34
CA LEU A 183 -8.05 -9.14 -4.75
C LEU A 183 -9.46 -9.62 -5.06
N HIS A 184 -10.08 -9.03 -6.09
CA HIS A 184 -11.40 -9.41 -6.55
C HIS A 184 -11.47 -9.43 -8.09
N GLY A 185 -11.87 -10.58 -8.65
CA GLY A 185 -11.96 -10.73 -10.10
C GLY A 185 -10.59 -10.59 -10.76
N ARG A 186 -10.42 -9.52 -11.55
CA ARG A 186 -9.14 -9.13 -12.17
C ARG A 186 -8.46 -7.97 -11.45
N THR A 187 -9.09 -7.46 -10.38
CA THR A 187 -8.67 -6.25 -9.69
C THR A 187 -7.86 -6.60 -8.45
N GLU A 188 -6.72 -5.99 -8.32
CA GLU A 188 -5.87 -5.98 -7.13
C GLU A 188 -5.96 -4.62 -6.46
N ILE A 189 -6.17 -4.62 -5.16
CA ILE A 189 -6.29 -3.43 -4.33
C ILE A 189 -5.25 -3.52 -3.23
N THR A 190 -4.29 -2.61 -3.25
CA THR A 190 -3.37 -2.38 -2.14
C THR A 190 -3.77 -1.10 -1.45
N LEU A 191 -4.03 -1.17 -0.14
CA LEU A 191 -4.35 -0.02 0.71
C LEU A 191 -3.27 0.11 1.77
N ASN A 192 -2.64 1.28 1.82
CA ASN A 192 -1.64 1.64 2.81
C ASN A 192 -2.22 2.66 3.80
N VAL A 193 -2.11 2.37 5.09
CA VAL A 193 -2.63 3.22 6.16
C VAL A 193 -1.55 3.43 7.20
N ALA A 194 -1.18 4.69 7.45
CA ALA A 194 -0.15 5.03 8.43
C ALA A 194 -0.63 6.11 9.41
N GLY A 195 -0.12 6.03 10.64
CA GLY A 195 -0.39 7.01 11.69
C GLY A 195 0.21 6.63 13.04
N PRO A 196 -0.04 7.41 14.10
CA PRO A 196 0.47 7.14 15.44
C PRO A 196 -0.03 5.80 15.98
N ALA A 197 0.83 5.07 16.69
CA ALA A 197 0.45 3.79 17.32
C ALA A 197 -0.68 3.94 18.35
N SER A 198 -0.83 5.10 18.97
CA SER A 198 -1.95 5.44 19.85
C SER A 198 -3.31 5.43 19.14
N ALA A 199 -3.34 5.71 17.84
CA ALA A 199 -4.55 5.69 17.01
C ALA A 199 -4.83 4.33 16.35
N LYS A 200 -4.11 3.27 16.70
CA LYS A 200 -4.17 1.95 16.05
C LYS A 200 -5.59 1.40 15.86
N ARG A 201 -6.47 1.56 16.85
CA ARG A 201 -7.87 1.09 16.77
C ARG A 201 -8.65 1.85 15.70
N ALA A 202 -8.54 3.19 15.71
CA ALA A 202 -9.22 4.06 14.75
C ALA A 202 -8.70 3.82 13.32
N LEU A 203 -7.38 3.64 13.16
CA LEU A 203 -6.76 3.27 11.88
C LEU A 203 -7.31 1.95 11.36
N SER A 204 -7.35 0.89 12.19
CA SER A 204 -7.87 -0.43 11.79
C SER A 204 -9.36 -0.38 11.40
N ALA A 205 -10.16 0.44 12.07
CA ALA A 205 -11.58 0.62 11.72
C ALA A 205 -11.74 1.37 10.39
N ALA A 206 -10.99 2.46 10.19
CA ALA A 206 -10.99 3.24 8.95
C ALA A 206 -10.53 2.39 7.76
N GLU A 207 -9.44 1.64 7.91
CA GLU A 207 -8.88 0.72 6.93
C GLU A 207 -9.91 -0.34 6.50
N THR A 208 -10.55 -1.01 7.47
CA THR A 208 -11.58 -2.03 7.17
C THR A 208 -12.76 -1.43 6.41
N ARG A 209 -13.22 -0.24 6.80
CA ARG A 209 -14.29 0.48 6.12
C ARG A 209 -13.89 0.84 4.68
N LEU A 210 -12.70 1.41 4.51
CA LEU A 210 -12.17 1.78 3.19
C LEU A 210 -12.03 0.55 2.29
N ALA A 211 -11.42 -0.52 2.78
CA ALA A 211 -11.27 -1.75 2.00
C ALA A 211 -12.62 -2.30 1.53
N ARG A 212 -13.67 -2.26 2.36
CA ARG A 212 -15.04 -2.65 1.95
C ARG A 212 -15.57 -1.76 0.83
N VAL A 213 -15.39 -0.45 0.91
CA VAL A 213 -15.81 0.50 -0.13
C VAL A 213 -15.10 0.23 -1.45
N LEU A 214 -13.78 0.02 -1.42
CA LEU A 214 -13.00 -0.27 -2.62
C LEU A 214 -13.41 -1.60 -3.26
N VAL A 215 -13.59 -2.65 -2.45
CA VAL A 215 -14.07 -3.95 -2.94
C VAL A 215 -15.47 -3.86 -3.52
N SER A 216 -16.39 -3.09 -2.92
CA SER A 216 -17.74 -2.93 -3.48
C SER A 216 -17.71 -2.29 -4.86
N ARG A 217 -16.82 -1.32 -5.10
CA ARG A 217 -16.62 -0.71 -6.42
C ARG A 217 -15.97 -1.65 -7.43
N ALA A 218 -15.08 -2.54 -6.98
CA ALA A 218 -14.44 -3.53 -7.84
C ALA A 218 -15.41 -4.65 -8.28
N ARG A 219 -16.58 -4.77 -7.63
CA ARG A 219 -17.66 -5.71 -7.98
C ARG A 219 -18.69 -5.12 -8.95
N ALA A 220 -18.81 -3.81 -9.00
CA ALA A 220 -19.74 -3.09 -9.86
C ALA A 220 -19.24 -3.02 -11.30
#